data_d2886c1855881d26919bacde7fccaa55
#
_entry.id   d2886c1855881d26919bacde7fccaa55
#
_cell.length_a   1.000
_cell.length_b   1.000
_cell.length_c   1.000
_cell.angle_alpha   90.00
_cell.angle_beta   90.00
_cell.angle_gamma   90.00
#
_symmetry.space_group_name_H-M   'P 1'
#
loop_
_entity.id
_entity.type
_entity.pdbx_description
1 polymer ?
#
loop_
_entity_poly.entity_id
_entity_poly.type
_entity_poly.pdbx_seq_one_letter_code
_entity_poly.pdbx_strand_id
1 'polypeptide(L)'
;MAFVTEKEKKKELKNNISNYMKLLFRRSVEEATPQQLFQAVSYAIKDIVVDDWMATHKAYEKKDVKTVYYLSMEFLMGRALGNMIINLKEDKVVREVLDEMGVNLDLLEDEEPDAALGNGGLGRLAACFLDSLSTLGYPAYGCGIRYKYGMFKQKIENGFQIEAPDDLSLIHISEP
;
A
#
# COMPACT_ATOMS: atom_id res chain seq x y z
N MET A 1 -14.77 4.64 23.62
CA MET A 1 -14.34 3.56 22.72
C MET A 1 -14.08 2.34 23.57
N ALA A 2 -14.72 1.21 23.31
CA ALA A 2 -14.40 -0.04 23.99
C ALA A 2 -12.95 -0.44 23.59
N PHE A 3 -12.14 -0.84 24.55
CA PHE A 3 -10.81 -1.36 24.29
C PHE A 3 -10.98 -2.70 23.56
N VAL A 4 -10.74 -2.70 22.25
CA VAL A 4 -10.69 -3.94 21.47
C VAL A 4 -9.47 -4.70 21.95
N THR A 5 -9.65 -5.94 22.40
CA THR A 5 -8.53 -6.76 22.88
C THR A 5 -7.64 -7.20 21.70
N GLU A 6 -6.36 -7.45 21.97
CA GLU A 6 -5.43 -7.97 20.93
C GLU A 6 -5.98 -9.26 20.26
N LYS A 7 -6.66 -10.09 21.04
CA LYS A 7 -7.30 -11.32 20.53
C LYS A 7 -8.45 -11.03 19.55
N GLU A 8 -9.24 -9.99 19.83
CA GLU A 8 -10.33 -9.58 18.93
C GLU A 8 -9.77 -9.01 17.62
N LYS A 9 -8.73 -8.16 17.70
CA LYS A 9 -8.04 -7.62 16.52
C LYS A 9 -7.49 -8.74 15.62
N LYS A 10 -6.82 -9.74 16.20
CA LYS A 10 -6.30 -10.89 15.44
C LYS A 10 -7.41 -11.66 14.74
N LYS A 11 -8.51 -11.92 15.45
CA LYS A 11 -9.66 -12.63 14.88
C LYS A 11 -10.29 -11.85 13.74
N GLU A 12 -10.44 -10.54 13.92
CA GLU A 12 -11.02 -9.66 12.90
C GLU A 12 -10.12 -9.60 11.66
N LEU A 13 -8.83 -9.36 11.82
CA LEU A 13 -7.88 -9.33 10.71
C LEU A 13 -7.85 -10.65 9.94
N LYS A 14 -7.80 -11.79 10.64
CA LYS A 14 -7.85 -13.11 10.01
C LYS A 14 -9.13 -13.34 9.21
N ASN A 15 -10.27 -12.91 9.76
CA ASN A 15 -11.55 -13.02 9.06
C ASN A 15 -11.59 -12.11 7.83
N ASN A 16 -11.08 -10.89 7.93
CA ASN A 16 -11.06 -9.93 6.82
C ASN A 16 -10.18 -10.45 5.68
N ILE A 17 -8.98 -10.96 5.96
CA ILE A 17 -8.11 -11.57 4.94
C ILE A 17 -8.85 -12.73 4.25
N SER A 18 -9.43 -13.64 5.02
CA SER A 18 -10.19 -14.79 4.46
C SER A 18 -11.38 -14.35 3.63
N ASN A 19 -12.09 -13.31 4.05
CA ASN A 19 -13.20 -12.74 3.31
C ASN A 19 -12.76 -12.11 1.99
N TYR A 20 -11.67 -11.35 1.99
CA TYR A 20 -11.12 -10.78 0.75
C TYR A 20 -10.64 -11.84 -0.21
N MET A 21 -10.00 -12.91 0.28
CA MET A 21 -9.65 -14.07 -0.55
C MET A 21 -10.87 -14.66 -1.23
N LYS A 22 -11.95 -14.86 -0.48
CA LYS A 22 -13.22 -15.39 -1.00
C LYS A 22 -13.90 -14.45 -2.00
N LEU A 23 -13.99 -13.16 -1.66
CA LEU A 23 -14.73 -12.18 -2.46
C LEU A 23 -14.02 -11.83 -3.77
N LEU A 24 -12.70 -11.61 -3.73
CA LEU A 24 -11.93 -11.20 -4.88
C LEU A 24 -11.53 -12.38 -5.77
N PHE A 25 -11.12 -13.49 -5.17
CA PHE A 25 -10.48 -14.59 -5.90
C PHE A 25 -11.26 -15.91 -5.88
N ARG A 26 -12.30 -16.03 -5.04
CA ARG A 26 -13.08 -17.27 -4.86
C ARG A 26 -12.19 -18.46 -4.49
N ARG A 27 -11.17 -18.22 -3.67
CA ARG A 27 -10.18 -19.20 -3.21
C ARG A 27 -10.02 -19.15 -1.70
N SER A 28 -9.51 -20.24 -1.14
CA SER A 28 -9.00 -20.25 0.24
C SER A 28 -7.58 -19.69 0.30
N VAL A 29 -7.08 -19.47 1.50
CA VAL A 29 -5.70 -18.97 1.71
C VAL A 29 -4.67 -19.99 1.23
N GLU A 30 -4.94 -21.28 1.42
CA GLU A 30 -4.06 -22.39 1.04
C GLU A 30 -3.95 -22.57 -0.48
N GLU A 31 -4.97 -22.12 -1.23
CA GLU A 31 -5.01 -22.22 -2.70
C GLU A 31 -4.55 -20.94 -3.40
N ALA A 32 -4.22 -19.90 -2.62
CA ALA A 32 -3.91 -18.59 -3.13
C ALA A 32 -2.50 -18.51 -3.71
N THR A 33 -2.34 -17.70 -4.75
CA THR A 33 -1.01 -17.27 -5.16
C THR A 33 -0.46 -16.19 -4.21
N PRO A 34 0.87 -16.03 -4.10
CA PRO A 34 1.46 -14.97 -3.27
C PRO A 34 0.89 -13.58 -3.56
N GLN A 35 0.68 -13.25 -4.83
CA GLN A 35 0.12 -11.96 -5.24
C GLN A 35 -1.35 -11.78 -4.82
N GLN A 36 -2.16 -12.85 -4.87
CA GLN A 36 -3.54 -12.81 -4.38
C GLN A 36 -3.59 -12.61 -2.86
N LEU A 37 -2.69 -13.26 -2.12
CA LEU A 37 -2.53 -13.06 -0.68
C LEU A 37 -2.11 -11.64 -0.36
N PHE A 38 -1.12 -11.09 -1.08
CA PHE A 38 -0.70 -9.71 -0.94
C PHE A 38 -1.89 -8.74 -1.10
N GLN A 39 -2.70 -8.93 -2.13
CA GLN A 39 -3.87 -8.07 -2.34
C GLN A 39 -4.90 -8.21 -1.21
N ALA A 40 -5.23 -9.42 -0.78
CA ALA A 40 -6.20 -9.64 0.29
C ALA A 40 -5.73 -9.04 1.64
N VAL A 41 -4.45 -9.19 1.97
CA VAL A 41 -3.84 -8.59 3.16
C VAL A 41 -3.86 -7.08 3.06
N SER A 42 -3.49 -6.52 1.92
CA SER A 42 -3.50 -5.06 1.69
C SER A 42 -4.90 -4.46 1.86
N TYR A 43 -5.94 -5.13 1.37
CA TYR A 43 -7.33 -4.69 1.60
C TYR A 43 -7.72 -4.79 3.07
N ALA A 44 -7.35 -5.86 3.78
CA ALA A 44 -7.65 -6.01 5.20
C ALA A 44 -6.95 -4.95 6.07
N ILE A 45 -5.71 -4.58 5.73
CA ILE A 45 -4.99 -3.47 6.38
C ILE A 45 -5.63 -2.12 6.03
N LYS A 46 -6.07 -1.93 4.78
CA LYS A 46 -6.76 -0.71 4.35
C LYS A 46 -8.05 -0.47 5.15
N ASP A 47 -8.81 -1.52 5.47
CA ASP A 47 -10.03 -1.39 6.27
C ASP A 47 -9.76 -0.72 7.63
N ILE A 48 -8.61 -1.02 8.26
CA ILE A 48 -8.22 -0.40 9.54
C ILE A 48 -8.03 1.11 9.41
N VAL A 49 -7.58 1.57 8.23
CA VAL A 49 -7.22 2.97 7.99
C VAL A 49 -8.40 3.81 7.51
N VAL A 50 -9.36 3.20 6.82
CA VAL A 50 -10.44 3.93 6.12
C VAL A 50 -11.28 4.79 7.05
N ASP A 51 -11.62 4.30 8.23
CA ASP A 51 -12.44 5.04 9.20
C ASP A 51 -11.74 6.30 9.70
N ASP A 52 -10.45 6.19 10.02
CA ASP A 52 -9.63 7.32 10.45
C ASP A 52 -9.41 8.33 9.31
N TRP A 53 -9.24 7.83 8.09
CA TRP A 53 -9.14 8.65 6.89
C TRP A 53 -10.42 9.46 6.67
N MET A 54 -11.60 8.82 6.76
CA MET A 54 -12.90 9.48 6.63
C MET A 54 -13.12 10.53 7.73
N ALA A 55 -12.74 10.21 8.98
CA ALA A 55 -12.85 11.13 10.09
C ALA A 55 -11.94 12.36 9.91
N THR A 56 -10.73 12.15 9.40
CA THR A 56 -9.78 13.22 9.08
C THR A 56 -10.32 14.17 8.01
N HIS A 57 -10.86 13.63 6.91
CA HIS A 57 -11.46 14.44 5.84
C HIS A 57 -12.64 15.30 6.36
N LYS A 58 -13.55 14.70 7.13
CA LYS A 58 -14.66 15.44 7.76
C LYS A 58 -14.15 16.56 8.69
N ALA A 59 -13.05 16.31 9.40
CA ALA A 59 -12.44 17.33 10.27
C ALA A 59 -11.83 18.48 9.46
N TYR A 60 -11.22 18.19 8.32
CA TYR A 60 -10.68 19.21 7.42
C TYR A 60 -11.77 20.09 6.83
N GLU A 61 -12.85 19.50 6.33
CA GLU A 61 -14.01 20.21 5.82
C GLU A 61 -14.65 21.12 6.89
N LYS A 62 -14.89 20.56 8.08
CA LYS A 62 -15.51 21.30 9.17
C LYS A 62 -14.71 22.51 9.66
N LYS A 63 -13.37 22.40 9.62
CA LYS A 63 -12.46 23.44 10.10
C LYS A 63 -12.02 24.42 9.01
N ASP A 64 -12.39 24.16 7.75
CA ASP A 64 -11.96 24.95 6.59
C ASP A 64 -10.44 25.22 6.60
N VAL A 65 -9.66 24.14 6.72
CA VAL A 65 -8.21 24.23 6.89
C VAL A 65 -7.52 24.56 5.58
N LYS A 66 -6.41 25.32 5.66
CA LYS A 66 -5.53 25.51 4.50
C LYS A 66 -4.93 24.19 4.06
N THR A 67 -4.99 23.93 2.76
CA THR A 67 -4.50 22.70 2.15
C THR A 67 -3.24 22.99 1.33
N VAL A 68 -2.24 22.12 1.47
CA VAL A 68 -1.01 22.15 0.67
C VAL A 68 -1.21 21.27 -0.55
N TYR A 69 -0.92 21.79 -1.74
CA TYR A 69 -0.86 21.03 -2.97
C TYR A 69 0.58 20.98 -3.46
N TYR A 70 1.18 19.79 -3.40
CA TYR A 70 2.54 19.56 -3.85
C TYR A 70 2.51 19.06 -5.29
N LEU A 71 2.94 19.91 -6.22
CA LEU A 71 2.98 19.60 -7.64
C LEU A 71 4.35 19.05 -8.00
N SER A 72 4.40 17.84 -8.56
CA SER A 72 5.62 17.24 -9.07
C SER A 72 5.35 16.42 -10.33
N MET A 73 6.32 16.39 -11.22
CA MET A 73 6.29 15.51 -12.39
C MET A 73 6.62 14.06 -12.01
N GLU A 74 7.24 13.84 -10.85
CA GLU A 74 7.70 12.55 -10.37
C GLU A 74 7.32 12.33 -8.91
N PHE A 75 6.90 11.11 -8.58
CA PHE A 75 6.68 10.63 -7.22
C PHE A 75 7.26 9.21 -7.09
N LEU A 76 8.40 9.08 -6.44
CA LEU A 76 9.08 7.80 -6.22
C LEU A 76 8.82 7.33 -4.79
N MET A 77 7.64 6.78 -4.56
CA MET A 77 7.16 6.40 -3.22
C MET A 77 7.77 5.08 -2.72
N GLY A 78 7.92 4.10 -3.61
CA GLY A 78 8.30 2.74 -3.24
C GLY A 78 7.13 1.93 -2.67
N ARG A 79 7.44 0.87 -1.91
CA ARG A 79 6.47 -0.01 -1.26
C ARG A 79 5.80 0.67 -0.08
N ALA A 80 4.53 0.38 0.17
CA ALA A 80 3.71 1.05 1.17
C ALA A 80 3.20 0.14 2.30
N LEU A 81 3.01 -1.17 2.05
CA LEU A 81 2.36 -2.08 2.99
C LEU A 81 3.10 -2.14 4.33
N GLY A 82 4.38 -2.45 4.32
CA GLY A 82 5.18 -2.55 5.54
C GLY A 82 5.22 -1.24 6.32
N ASN A 83 5.42 -0.10 5.63
CA ASN A 83 5.38 1.21 6.27
C ASN A 83 4.01 1.51 6.92
N MET A 84 2.92 1.13 6.27
CA MET A 84 1.57 1.29 6.83
C MET A 84 1.37 0.46 8.09
N ILE A 85 1.78 -0.80 8.08
CA ILE A 85 1.70 -1.71 9.23
C ILE A 85 2.47 -1.15 10.44
N ILE A 86 3.69 -0.64 10.22
CA ILE A 86 4.52 -0.02 11.25
C ILE A 86 3.86 1.24 11.80
N ASN A 87 3.33 2.11 10.95
CA ASN A 87 2.67 3.34 11.37
C ASN A 87 1.40 3.08 12.18
N LEU A 88 0.67 2.02 11.88
CA LEU A 88 -0.48 1.54 12.66
C LEU A 88 -0.06 0.91 14.00
N LYS A 89 1.22 0.60 14.21
CA LYS A 89 1.75 -0.14 15.37
C LYS A 89 1.14 -1.54 15.50
N GLU A 90 0.80 -2.15 14.38
CA GLU A 90 0.16 -3.47 14.33
C GLU A 90 1.12 -4.57 13.79
N ASP A 91 2.41 -4.29 13.65
CA ASP A 91 3.41 -5.21 13.09
C ASP A 91 3.38 -6.59 13.77
N LYS A 92 3.35 -6.62 15.09
CA LYS A 92 3.28 -7.87 15.86
C LYS A 92 1.99 -8.65 15.57
N VAL A 93 0.85 -7.96 15.59
CA VAL A 93 -0.47 -8.60 15.37
C VAL A 93 -0.56 -9.16 13.95
N VAL A 94 -0.11 -8.39 12.97
CA VAL A 94 -0.13 -8.80 11.56
C VAL A 94 0.76 -10.02 11.34
N ARG A 95 2.02 -10.01 11.84
CA ARG A 95 2.94 -11.15 11.73
C ARG A 95 2.35 -12.40 12.36
N GLU A 96 1.84 -12.32 13.59
CA GLU A 96 1.27 -13.47 14.28
C GLU A 96 0.04 -14.05 13.56
N VAL A 97 -0.82 -13.19 13.00
CA VAL A 97 -1.98 -13.64 12.21
C VAL A 97 -1.54 -14.32 10.93
N LEU A 98 -0.57 -13.76 10.22
CA LEU A 98 -0.07 -14.34 8.98
C LEU A 98 0.67 -15.65 9.25
N ASP A 99 1.48 -15.73 10.29
CA ASP A 99 2.16 -16.98 10.72
C ASP A 99 1.14 -18.08 11.05
N GLU A 100 0.05 -17.77 11.76
CA GLU A 100 -1.07 -18.69 12.01
C GLU A 100 -1.76 -19.16 10.72
N MET A 101 -1.70 -18.38 9.66
CA MET A 101 -2.25 -18.72 8.34
C MET A 101 -1.21 -19.39 7.42
N GLY A 102 0.02 -19.62 7.90
CA GLY A 102 1.11 -20.19 7.14
C GLY A 102 1.73 -19.24 6.11
N VAL A 103 1.55 -17.94 6.27
CA VAL A 103 2.05 -16.88 5.36
C VAL A 103 3.18 -16.12 6.01
N ASN A 104 4.31 -15.99 5.31
CA ASN A 104 5.43 -15.18 5.76
C ASN A 104 5.26 -13.73 5.28
N LEU A 105 5.22 -12.76 6.21
CA LEU A 105 5.02 -11.34 5.89
C LEU A 105 6.15 -10.79 5.01
N ASP A 106 7.41 -11.13 5.28
CA ASP A 106 8.54 -10.57 4.53
C ASP A 106 8.51 -11.02 3.05
N LEU A 107 8.12 -12.29 2.79
CA LEU A 107 7.92 -12.78 1.44
C LEU A 107 6.68 -12.18 0.77
N LEU A 108 5.66 -11.86 1.57
CA LEU A 108 4.45 -11.20 1.07
C LEU A 108 4.73 -9.75 0.64
N GLU A 109 5.54 -9.03 1.40
CA GLU A 109 5.97 -7.66 1.06
C GLU A 109 6.80 -7.62 -0.23
N ASP A 110 7.50 -8.70 -0.57
CA ASP A 110 8.26 -8.79 -1.82
C ASP A 110 7.37 -8.89 -3.07
N GLU A 111 6.10 -9.25 -2.91
CA GLU A 111 5.10 -9.24 -4.00
C GLU A 111 4.60 -7.83 -4.34
N GLU A 112 4.87 -6.82 -3.48
CA GLU A 112 4.47 -5.45 -3.72
C GLU A 112 5.36 -4.79 -4.76
N PRO A 113 4.81 -4.37 -5.91
CA PRO A 113 5.57 -3.61 -6.87
C PRO A 113 5.83 -2.19 -6.34
N ASP A 114 6.99 -1.63 -6.65
CA ASP A 114 7.29 -0.25 -6.30
C ASP A 114 6.34 0.73 -6.97
N ALA A 115 5.73 1.62 -6.19
CA ALA A 115 5.06 2.79 -6.72
C ALA A 115 6.13 3.80 -7.17
N ALA A 116 6.59 3.65 -8.41
CA ALA A 116 7.75 4.31 -8.95
C ALA A 116 7.39 5.21 -10.14
N LEU A 117 6.70 6.30 -9.88
CA LEU A 117 6.38 7.34 -10.87
C LEU A 117 7.52 8.34 -10.99
N GLY A 118 8.76 7.86 -11.18
CA GLY A 118 9.96 8.68 -11.21
C GLY A 118 11.21 7.84 -11.31
N ASN A 119 12.38 8.48 -11.40
CA ASN A 119 13.63 7.77 -11.57
C ASN A 119 14.76 8.22 -10.64
N GLY A 120 14.58 9.27 -9.85
CA GLY A 120 15.69 9.80 -9.06
C GLY A 120 15.29 10.80 -7.98
N GLY A 121 16.17 11.78 -7.76
CA GLY A 121 16.08 12.73 -6.65
C GLY A 121 14.82 13.57 -6.62
N LEU A 122 14.31 14.00 -7.78
CA LEU A 122 13.07 14.76 -7.87
C LEU A 122 11.88 13.99 -7.30
N GLY A 123 11.71 12.75 -7.75
CA GLY A 123 10.62 11.88 -7.30
C GLY A 123 10.75 11.48 -5.84
N ARG A 124 11.97 11.20 -5.39
CA ARG A 124 12.21 10.85 -3.97
C ARG A 124 12.04 12.05 -3.05
N LEU A 125 12.40 13.26 -3.47
CA LEU A 125 12.15 14.48 -2.72
C LEU A 125 10.64 14.70 -2.50
N ALA A 126 9.81 14.50 -3.55
CA ALA A 126 8.37 14.58 -3.45
C ALA A 126 7.82 13.59 -2.42
N ALA A 127 8.29 12.34 -2.44
CA ALA A 127 7.90 11.31 -1.48
C ALA A 127 8.26 11.71 -0.03
N CYS A 128 9.49 12.20 0.20
CA CYS A 128 9.93 12.65 1.52
C CYS A 128 9.15 13.86 2.02
N PHE A 129 8.79 14.79 1.15
CA PHE A 129 7.97 15.93 1.56
C PHE A 129 6.55 15.54 1.93
N LEU A 130 5.90 14.64 1.19
CA LEU A 130 4.57 14.15 1.55
C LEU A 130 4.59 13.40 2.89
N ASP A 131 5.61 12.59 3.13
CA ASP A 131 5.80 11.91 4.41
C ASP A 131 5.99 12.90 5.57
N SER A 132 6.82 13.93 5.37
CA SER A 132 7.04 15.00 6.36
C SER A 132 5.77 15.79 6.64
N LEU A 133 5.00 16.15 5.61
CA LEU A 133 3.73 16.85 5.76
C LEU A 133 2.72 16.03 6.54
N SER A 134 2.65 14.72 6.26
CA SER A 134 1.81 13.77 7.00
C SER A 134 2.23 13.68 8.47
N THR A 135 3.50 13.53 8.75
CA THR A 135 4.06 13.48 10.12
C THR A 135 3.75 14.74 10.93
N LEU A 136 3.78 15.90 10.27
CA LEU A 136 3.46 17.19 10.89
C LEU A 136 1.95 17.47 10.98
N GLY A 137 1.11 16.59 10.42
CA GLY A 137 -0.35 16.74 10.45
C GLY A 137 -0.90 17.82 9.52
N TYR A 138 -0.15 18.21 8.48
CA TYR A 138 -0.64 19.16 7.48
C TYR A 138 -1.57 18.47 6.48
N PRO A 139 -2.73 19.05 6.17
CA PRO A 139 -3.55 18.62 5.03
C PRO A 139 -2.79 18.84 3.73
N ALA A 140 -2.40 17.75 3.05
CA ALA A 140 -1.60 17.86 1.85
C ALA A 140 -2.02 16.84 0.79
N TYR A 141 -1.93 17.25 -0.49
CA TYR A 141 -2.15 16.39 -1.65
C TYR A 141 -0.95 16.46 -2.59
N GLY A 142 -0.46 15.30 -3.01
CA GLY A 142 0.47 15.21 -4.13
C GLY A 142 -0.29 15.24 -5.46
N CYS A 143 0.09 16.14 -6.35
CA CYS A 143 -0.52 16.31 -7.65
C CYS A 143 0.53 16.09 -8.75
N GLY A 144 0.31 15.14 -9.63
CA GLY A 144 1.25 14.79 -10.68
C GLY A 144 0.60 14.27 -11.94
N ILE A 145 1.39 13.73 -12.84
CA ILE A 145 0.95 13.14 -14.10
C ILE A 145 0.86 11.63 -13.91
N ARG A 146 -0.26 11.04 -14.27
CA ARG A 146 -0.42 9.59 -14.32
C ARG A 146 0.17 9.05 -15.61
N TYR A 147 1.47 8.79 -15.62
CA TYR A 147 2.12 8.16 -16.76
C TYR A 147 1.59 6.74 -16.98
N LYS A 148 1.41 6.36 -18.25
CA LYS A 148 1.06 4.98 -18.60
C LYS A 148 2.23 4.05 -18.37
N TYR A 149 3.42 4.50 -18.71
CA TYR A 149 4.65 3.72 -18.59
C TYR A 149 5.62 4.38 -17.60
N GLY A 150 6.30 3.56 -16.80
CA GLY A 150 7.48 3.94 -16.03
C GLY A 150 8.70 4.18 -16.91
N MET A 151 9.88 4.32 -16.29
CA MET A 151 11.12 4.56 -17.02
C MET A 151 11.38 3.45 -18.05
N PHE A 152 11.54 2.23 -17.60
CA PHE A 152 11.53 0.97 -18.37
C PHE A 152 11.68 -0.21 -17.41
N LYS A 153 11.26 -1.39 -17.85
CA LYS A 153 11.54 -2.64 -17.15
C LYS A 153 12.85 -3.19 -17.66
N GLN A 154 13.84 -3.31 -16.78
CA GLN A 154 15.14 -3.90 -17.13
C GLN A 154 15.02 -5.43 -17.27
N LYS A 155 15.49 -5.95 -18.38
CA LYS A 155 15.73 -7.37 -18.61
C LYS A 155 17.18 -7.59 -18.94
N ILE A 156 17.71 -8.75 -18.59
CA ILE A 156 19.06 -9.16 -18.97
C ILE A 156 18.95 -10.37 -19.89
N GLU A 157 19.41 -10.21 -21.13
CA GLU A 157 19.42 -11.29 -22.12
C GLU A 157 20.85 -11.42 -22.69
N ASN A 158 21.40 -12.62 -22.63
CA ASN A 158 22.78 -12.89 -23.07
C ASN A 158 23.85 -11.97 -22.44
N GLY A 159 23.63 -11.51 -21.20
CA GLY A 159 24.54 -10.60 -20.49
C GLY A 159 24.38 -9.11 -20.84
N PHE A 160 23.44 -8.76 -21.69
CA PHE A 160 23.14 -7.38 -22.07
C PHE A 160 21.79 -6.92 -21.49
N GLN A 161 21.72 -5.62 -21.14
CA GLN A 161 20.46 -4.99 -20.74
C GLN A 161 19.55 -4.85 -21.95
N ILE A 162 18.29 -5.22 -21.77
CA ILE A 162 17.20 -4.95 -22.70
C ILE A 162 16.12 -4.18 -21.95
N GLU A 163 15.68 -3.08 -22.54
CA GLU A 163 14.60 -2.24 -22.02
C GLU A 163 13.26 -2.75 -22.56
N ALA A 164 12.34 -3.03 -21.64
CA ALA A 164 10.97 -3.38 -21.96
C ALA A 164 10.00 -2.33 -21.40
N PRO A 165 8.79 -2.18 -21.97
CA PRO A 165 7.76 -1.32 -21.39
C PRO A 165 7.47 -1.72 -19.95
N ASP A 166 7.45 -0.72 -19.04
CA ASP A 166 7.03 -0.85 -17.66
C ASP A 166 5.63 -0.24 -17.52
N ASP A 167 4.61 -1.07 -17.60
CA ASP A 167 3.22 -0.61 -17.60
C ASP A 167 2.74 -0.34 -16.18
N LEU A 168 2.85 0.91 -15.72
CA LEU A 168 2.43 1.35 -14.40
C LEU A 168 0.91 1.27 -14.19
N SER A 169 0.12 1.26 -15.27
CA SER A 169 -1.34 1.23 -15.16
C SER A 169 -1.85 -0.13 -14.70
N LEU A 170 -1.11 -1.21 -14.96
CA LEU A 170 -1.48 -2.57 -14.57
C LEU A 170 -1.15 -2.91 -13.11
N ILE A 171 -0.28 -2.15 -12.45
CA ILE A 171 0.12 -2.39 -11.07
C ILE A 171 -1.06 -2.21 -10.09
N HIS A 172 -2.02 -1.34 -10.44
CA HIS A 172 -3.16 -0.98 -9.60
C HIS A 172 -4.51 -1.43 -10.15
N ILE A 173 -4.53 -2.15 -11.26
CA ILE A 173 -5.74 -2.72 -11.83
C ILE A 173 -5.75 -4.19 -11.46
N SER A 174 -6.60 -4.55 -10.50
CA SER A 174 -7.04 -5.94 -10.37
C SER A 174 -7.77 -6.30 -11.65
N GLU A 175 -7.23 -7.21 -12.42
CA GLU A 175 -7.97 -7.81 -13.52
C GLU A 175 -9.25 -8.47 -12.98
N PRO A 176 -10.39 -8.38 -13.70
CA PRO A 176 -11.66 -8.92 -13.28
C PRO A 176 -11.65 -10.44 -13.14
#